data_135adb4ac520d90d52c6e709db3c4500
#
_entry.id   135adb4ac520d90d52c6e709db3c4500
#
_cell.length_a   1.000
_cell.length_b   1.000
_cell.length_c   1.000
_cell.angle_alpha   90.00
_cell.angle_beta   90.00
_cell.angle_gamma   90.00
#
_symmetry.space_group_name_H-M   'P 1'
#
loop_
_entity.id
_entity.type
_entity.pdbx_description
1 polymer ?
#
loop_
_entity_poly.entity_id
_entity_poly.type
_entity_poly.pdbx_seq_one_letter_code
_entity_poly.pdbx_strand_id
1 'polypeptide(L)'
;MNRFARWIVKHRVAVVIICLLMLIPSVLGMNATKVKYDLLYYLPEDLDTVKGQNILMEEFGKGAFSLCITEGMSETDQQALEDAIRDVPHVDTVIGYASITKGTIPSEILPDEYRDIFEKGDARLMAVFFDDTSSAEGTMEAIAQIRKIAGQQCFVSGLSAVVTDTKQLVEDQEAIYVAIAVALCCVVLMLTMDSILLPFIFLLCIGVSILWNMGTNYFLGEISYITKAVAAVLQLGVTLDYSIFLWHSYKEEQQTYSDKDEAMASAICKTISSIIGSSLTTVAGFVAICFMSFTLGRDLGIVMSKGVILGVLGTVILLPCVIRLL
;
A
#
# COMPACT_ATOMS: atom_id res chain seq x y z
N MET A 1 11.77 -26.46 25.07
CA MET A 1 10.82 -25.32 25.15
C MET A 1 10.87 -24.57 26.47
N ASN A 2 10.79 -25.22 27.63
CA ASN A 2 10.85 -24.52 28.94
C ASN A 2 12.08 -23.62 29.15
N ARG A 3 13.26 -23.98 28.64
CA ARG A 3 14.48 -23.15 28.77
C ARG A 3 14.37 -21.84 27.97
N PHE A 4 13.79 -21.87 26.77
CA PHE A 4 13.62 -20.70 25.92
C PHE A 4 12.61 -19.71 26.54
N ALA A 5 11.43 -20.21 26.94
CA ALA A 5 10.42 -19.37 27.57
C ALA A 5 10.92 -18.69 28.86
N ARG A 6 11.60 -19.43 29.74
CA ARG A 6 12.24 -18.87 30.95
C ARG A 6 13.32 -17.86 30.63
N TRP A 7 14.11 -18.10 29.56
CA TRP A 7 15.13 -17.16 29.14
C TRP A 7 14.54 -15.84 28.68
N ILE A 8 13.45 -15.85 27.88
CA ILE A 8 12.74 -14.65 27.44
C ILE A 8 12.25 -13.84 28.65
N VAL A 9 11.54 -14.49 29.55
CA VAL A 9 10.95 -13.81 30.73
C VAL A 9 12.03 -13.25 31.65
N LYS A 10 13.12 -14.01 31.86
CA LYS A 10 14.26 -13.59 32.67
C LYS A 10 14.97 -12.36 32.11
N HIS A 11 15.12 -12.26 30.78
CA HIS A 11 15.83 -11.16 30.12
C HIS A 11 14.89 -10.13 29.50
N ARG A 12 13.67 -10.01 30.04
CA ARG A 12 12.58 -9.17 29.47
C ARG A 12 12.99 -7.76 29.10
N VAL A 13 13.79 -7.08 29.95
CA VAL A 13 14.26 -5.71 29.67
C VAL A 13 15.16 -5.67 28.44
N ALA A 14 16.13 -6.58 28.35
CA ALA A 14 17.03 -6.65 27.20
C ALA A 14 16.28 -6.98 25.90
N VAL A 15 15.31 -7.89 25.98
CA VAL A 15 14.46 -8.27 24.83
C VAL A 15 13.67 -7.06 24.33
N VAL A 16 12.99 -6.32 25.23
CA VAL A 16 12.22 -5.12 24.84
C VAL A 16 13.14 -4.06 24.24
N ILE A 17 14.31 -3.82 24.83
CA ILE A 17 15.28 -2.85 24.28
C ILE A 17 15.73 -3.27 22.86
N ILE A 18 16.06 -4.54 22.63
CA ILE A 18 16.44 -5.05 21.30
C ILE A 18 15.29 -4.86 20.31
N CYS A 19 14.05 -5.22 20.70
CA CYS A 19 12.87 -5.07 19.86
C CYS A 19 12.63 -3.59 19.49
N LEU A 20 12.83 -2.66 20.43
CA LEU A 20 12.71 -1.23 20.17
C LEU A 20 13.86 -0.71 19.29
N LEU A 21 15.08 -1.17 19.49
CA LEU A 21 16.20 -0.82 18.61
C LEU A 21 15.98 -1.28 17.17
N MET A 22 15.32 -2.44 16.96
CA MET A 22 14.96 -2.92 15.63
C MET A 22 13.91 -2.05 14.92
N LEU A 23 13.21 -1.16 15.64
CA LEU A 23 12.31 -0.20 15.00
C LEU A 23 13.05 0.84 14.15
N ILE A 24 14.26 1.23 14.54
CA ILE A 24 15.05 2.22 13.80
C ILE A 24 15.28 1.77 12.34
N PRO A 25 15.92 0.61 12.08
CA PRO A 25 16.08 0.13 10.71
C PRO A 25 14.73 -0.18 10.03
N SER A 26 13.69 -0.56 10.80
CA SER A 26 12.37 -0.84 10.23
C SER A 26 11.70 0.42 9.68
N VAL A 27 11.75 1.53 10.41
CA VAL A 27 11.21 2.82 9.93
C VAL A 27 11.99 3.34 8.72
N LEU A 28 13.33 3.21 8.75
CA LEU A 28 14.16 3.59 7.60
C LEU A 28 13.86 2.73 6.38
N GLY A 29 13.71 1.42 6.54
CA GLY A 29 13.36 0.50 5.47
C GLY A 29 11.96 0.74 4.90
N MET A 30 10.98 1.03 5.77
CA MET A 30 9.62 1.36 5.34
C MET A 30 9.60 2.61 4.44
N ASN A 31 10.33 3.66 4.81
CA ASN A 31 10.41 4.89 4.02
C ASN A 31 11.23 4.73 2.72
N ALA A 32 12.16 3.78 2.69
CA ALA A 32 12.97 3.49 1.51
C ALA A 32 12.33 2.48 0.55
N THR A 33 11.25 1.80 0.95
CA THR A 33 10.52 0.85 0.11
C THR A 33 9.70 1.61 -0.94
N LYS A 34 9.90 1.27 -2.21
CA LYS A 34 9.13 1.86 -3.32
C LYS A 34 7.74 1.23 -3.40
N VAL A 35 6.74 2.03 -3.74
CA VAL A 35 5.36 1.56 -3.92
C VAL A 35 4.96 1.70 -5.38
N LYS A 36 4.53 0.59 -5.98
CA LYS A 36 4.02 0.54 -7.37
C LYS A 36 2.51 0.72 -7.38
N TYR A 37 2.05 1.65 -8.19
CA TYR A 37 0.62 1.97 -8.37
C TYR A 37 0.05 1.43 -9.68
N ASP A 38 0.92 0.97 -10.61
CA ASP A 38 0.52 0.45 -11.91
C ASP A 38 0.15 -1.04 -11.81
N LEU A 39 -1.11 -1.35 -12.08
CA LEU A 39 -1.60 -2.72 -12.12
C LEU A 39 -1.11 -3.50 -13.36
N LEU A 40 -0.77 -2.82 -14.45
CA LEU A 40 -0.25 -3.46 -15.66
C LEU A 40 1.10 -4.13 -15.40
N TYR A 41 1.91 -3.56 -14.50
CA TYR A 41 3.19 -4.12 -14.08
C TYR A 41 3.07 -5.55 -13.49
N TYR A 42 1.92 -5.87 -12.91
CA TYR A 42 1.68 -7.18 -12.27
C TYR A 42 1.05 -8.20 -13.20
N LEU A 43 0.69 -7.80 -14.42
CA LEU A 43 0.12 -8.70 -15.43
C LEU A 43 1.21 -9.59 -16.05
N PRO A 44 0.86 -10.83 -16.44
CA PRO A 44 1.77 -11.69 -17.20
C PRO A 44 2.24 -11.06 -18.52
N GLU A 45 3.52 -11.21 -18.84
CA GLU A 45 4.14 -10.62 -20.04
C GLU A 45 3.59 -11.18 -21.36
N ASP A 46 2.95 -12.36 -21.33
CA ASP A 46 2.37 -13.01 -22.49
C ASP A 46 1.02 -12.42 -22.93
N LEU A 47 0.41 -11.57 -22.08
CA LEU A 47 -0.82 -10.90 -22.42
C LEU A 47 -0.64 -9.86 -23.53
N ASP A 48 -1.57 -9.83 -24.46
CA ASP A 48 -1.54 -8.90 -25.61
C ASP A 48 -1.55 -7.42 -25.16
N THR A 49 -2.20 -7.10 -24.04
CA THR A 49 -2.18 -5.75 -23.46
C THR A 49 -0.78 -5.35 -23.03
N VAL A 50 0.00 -6.25 -22.40
CA VAL A 50 1.37 -5.98 -21.95
C VAL A 50 2.30 -5.86 -23.15
N LYS A 51 2.16 -6.77 -24.13
CA LYS A 51 2.92 -6.70 -25.40
C LYS A 51 2.64 -5.40 -26.15
N GLY A 52 1.37 -5.00 -26.23
CA GLY A 52 0.97 -3.74 -26.86
C GLY A 52 1.58 -2.53 -26.16
N GLN A 53 1.60 -2.52 -24.82
CA GLN A 53 2.22 -1.46 -24.03
C GLN A 53 3.74 -1.38 -24.27
N ASN A 54 4.40 -2.53 -24.33
CA ASN A 54 5.85 -2.58 -24.60
C ASN A 54 6.18 -2.07 -26.01
N ILE A 55 5.41 -2.46 -27.03
CA ILE A 55 5.56 -1.94 -28.39
C ILE A 55 5.33 -0.42 -28.42
N LEU A 56 4.32 0.07 -27.69
CA LEU A 56 4.04 1.50 -27.62
C LEU A 56 5.23 2.29 -27.05
N MET A 57 5.86 1.73 -26.00
CA MET A 57 7.05 2.31 -25.38
C MET A 57 8.29 2.23 -26.27
N GLU A 58 8.61 1.04 -26.77
CA GLU A 58 9.88 0.76 -27.46
C GLU A 58 9.93 1.30 -28.88
N GLU A 59 8.83 1.14 -29.64
CA GLU A 59 8.78 1.50 -31.04
C GLU A 59 8.26 2.92 -31.31
N PHE A 60 7.30 3.38 -30.45
CA PHE A 60 6.68 4.69 -30.64
C PHE A 60 7.17 5.74 -29.64
N GLY A 61 7.94 5.35 -28.64
CA GLY A 61 8.43 6.25 -27.58
C GLY A 61 7.31 6.88 -26.75
N LYS A 62 6.13 6.22 -26.65
CA LYS A 62 4.95 6.70 -25.94
C LYS A 62 4.65 5.81 -24.76
N GLY A 63 5.01 6.28 -23.56
CA GLY A 63 4.87 5.48 -22.35
C GLY A 63 3.47 5.47 -21.76
N ALA A 64 2.86 6.63 -21.72
CA ALA A 64 1.55 6.83 -21.11
C ALA A 64 0.77 7.92 -21.84
N PHE A 65 -0.54 7.93 -21.66
CA PHE A 65 -1.37 9.02 -22.15
C PHE A 65 -2.52 9.33 -21.21
N SER A 66 -2.97 10.57 -21.29
CA SER A 66 -4.19 11.07 -20.64
C SER A 66 -5.04 11.84 -21.65
N LEU A 67 -6.33 11.87 -21.39
CA LEU A 67 -7.28 12.67 -22.14
C LEU A 67 -7.66 13.89 -21.28
N CYS A 68 -7.53 15.07 -21.85
CA CYS A 68 -7.98 16.31 -21.24
C CYS A 68 -9.24 16.78 -21.96
N ILE A 69 -10.31 17.00 -21.21
CA ILE A 69 -11.60 17.47 -21.72
C ILE A 69 -11.82 18.85 -21.11
N THR A 70 -11.98 19.86 -21.96
CA THR A 70 -12.32 21.23 -21.54
C THR A 70 -13.76 21.55 -21.87
N GLU A 71 -14.44 22.31 -21.01
CA GLU A 71 -15.82 22.77 -21.21
C GLU A 71 -15.92 24.28 -21.08
N GLY A 72 -16.67 24.91 -22.01
CA GLY A 72 -16.96 26.34 -21.98
C GLY A 72 -15.73 27.24 -22.14
N MET A 73 -14.63 26.74 -22.73
CA MET A 73 -13.39 27.48 -22.92
C MET A 73 -13.35 28.08 -24.32
N SER A 74 -12.89 29.35 -24.45
CA SER A 74 -12.70 29.96 -25.75
C SER A 74 -11.57 29.27 -26.54
N GLU A 75 -11.58 29.39 -27.88
CA GLU A 75 -10.50 28.81 -28.72
C GLU A 75 -9.12 29.37 -28.37
N THR A 76 -9.04 30.65 -28.05
CA THR A 76 -7.79 31.30 -27.66
C THR A 76 -7.27 30.76 -26.32
N ASP A 77 -8.17 30.58 -25.35
CA ASP A 77 -7.79 30.06 -24.04
C ASP A 77 -7.41 28.58 -24.14
N GLN A 78 -8.08 27.81 -25.01
CA GLN A 78 -7.73 26.42 -25.26
C GLN A 78 -6.37 26.29 -25.91
N GLN A 79 -6.04 27.11 -26.89
CA GLN A 79 -4.72 27.13 -27.50
C GLN A 79 -3.63 27.48 -26.47
N ALA A 80 -3.90 28.48 -25.63
CA ALA A 80 -2.98 28.85 -24.55
C ALA A 80 -2.80 27.69 -23.56
N LEU A 81 -3.87 26.93 -23.25
CA LEU A 81 -3.81 25.75 -22.39
C LEU A 81 -3.02 24.62 -23.05
N GLU A 82 -3.23 24.30 -24.34
CA GLU A 82 -2.45 23.29 -25.09
C GLU A 82 -0.96 23.64 -25.08
N ASP A 83 -0.61 24.89 -25.29
CA ASP A 83 0.79 25.34 -25.27
C ASP A 83 1.37 25.26 -23.84
N ALA A 84 0.62 25.66 -22.83
CA ALA A 84 1.04 25.54 -21.43
C ALA A 84 1.22 24.08 -20.99
N ILE A 85 0.36 23.16 -21.44
CA ILE A 85 0.50 21.72 -21.16
C ILE A 85 1.73 21.14 -21.86
N ARG A 86 2.03 21.58 -23.08
CA ARG A 86 3.21 21.13 -23.85
C ARG A 86 4.52 21.49 -23.16
N ASP A 87 4.54 22.60 -22.43
CA ASP A 87 5.73 23.07 -21.69
C ASP A 87 5.90 22.37 -20.32
N VAL A 88 4.95 21.52 -19.91
CA VAL A 88 5.05 20.77 -18.65
C VAL A 88 6.14 19.69 -18.79
N PRO A 89 7.08 19.59 -17.85
CA PRO A 89 8.08 18.51 -17.84
C PRO A 89 7.42 17.13 -17.93
N HIS A 90 8.04 16.20 -18.65
CA HIS A 90 7.55 14.82 -18.91
C HIS A 90 6.33 14.72 -19.83
N VAL A 91 5.83 15.83 -20.35
CA VAL A 91 4.90 15.80 -21.49
C VAL A 91 5.70 15.72 -22.77
N ASP A 92 5.46 14.68 -23.55
CA ASP A 92 6.13 14.46 -24.84
C ASP A 92 5.35 15.10 -26.00
N THR A 93 4.05 14.87 -26.06
CA THR A 93 3.21 15.33 -27.17
C THR A 93 1.81 15.68 -26.68
N VAL A 94 1.28 16.79 -27.17
CA VAL A 94 -0.13 17.18 -26.99
C VAL A 94 -0.79 17.16 -28.36
N ILE A 95 -1.87 16.41 -28.49
CA ILE A 95 -2.69 16.32 -29.71
C ILE A 95 -4.08 16.86 -29.39
N GLY A 96 -4.34 18.07 -29.78
CA GLY A 96 -5.64 18.72 -29.68
C GLY A 96 -6.00 19.42 -30.97
N TYR A 97 -7.09 20.16 -30.95
CA TYR A 97 -7.55 20.90 -32.12
C TYR A 97 -6.49 21.89 -32.62
N ALA A 98 -5.92 22.69 -31.72
CA ALA A 98 -4.91 23.71 -32.07
C ALA A 98 -3.61 23.09 -32.60
N SER A 99 -3.19 21.93 -32.12
CA SER A 99 -1.99 21.24 -32.60
C SER A 99 -2.11 20.73 -34.04
N ILE A 100 -3.31 20.32 -34.46
CA ILE A 100 -3.59 19.81 -35.82
C ILE A 100 -3.73 20.98 -36.79
N THR A 101 -4.45 22.00 -36.42
CA THR A 101 -4.74 23.17 -37.30
C THR A 101 -3.63 24.22 -37.27
N LYS A 102 -2.63 24.08 -36.38
CA LYS A 102 -1.60 25.08 -36.08
C LYS A 102 -2.22 26.46 -35.72
N GLY A 103 -3.44 26.45 -35.17
CA GLY A 103 -4.17 27.66 -34.82
C GLY A 103 -4.58 28.55 -36.00
N THR A 104 -4.47 28.04 -37.25
CA THR A 104 -4.72 28.85 -38.46
C THR A 104 -6.01 28.52 -39.16
N ILE A 105 -6.67 27.43 -38.82
CA ILE A 105 -7.92 26.98 -39.44
C ILE A 105 -9.03 27.06 -38.39
N PRO A 106 -10.07 27.92 -38.59
CA PRO A 106 -11.25 27.90 -37.71
C PRO A 106 -11.98 26.56 -37.71
N SER A 107 -12.58 26.18 -36.58
CA SER A 107 -13.27 24.87 -36.42
C SER A 107 -14.43 24.67 -37.42
N GLU A 108 -15.05 25.79 -37.83
CA GLU A 108 -16.18 25.76 -38.77
C GLU A 108 -15.81 25.32 -40.19
N ILE A 109 -14.53 25.39 -40.55
CA ILE A 109 -14.02 25.03 -41.90
C ILE A 109 -13.62 23.56 -41.99
N LEU A 110 -13.43 22.88 -40.85
CA LEU A 110 -13.08 21.46 -40.81
C LEU A 110 -14.30 20.59 -41.21
N PRO A 111 -14.08 19.51 -41.99
CA PRO A 111 -15.12 18.50 -42.17
C PRO A 111 -15.64 17.98 -40.83
N ASP A 112 -16.95 17.75 -40.72
CA ASP A 112 -17.61 17.31 -39.49
C ASP A 112 -16.97 16.05 -38.90
N GLU A 113 -16.49 15.13 -39.73
CA GLU A 113 -15.82 13.89 -39.32
C GLU A 113 -14.56 14.12 -38.47
N TYR A 114 -13.78 15.16 -38.76
CA TYR A 114 -12.58 15.54 -37.99
C TYR A 114 -12.93 16.43 -36.79
N ARG A 115 -13.91 17.31 -36.97
CA ARG A 115 -14.37 18.18 -35.87
C ARG A 115 -14.97 17.36 -34.74
N ASP A 116 -15.81 16.38 -35.04
CA ASP A 116 -16.49 15.54 -34.06
C ASP A 116 -15.55 14.67 -33.20
N ILE A 117 -14.28 14.50 -33.59
CA ILE A 117 -13.25 13.84 -32.79
C ILE A 117 -12.81 14.74 -31.63
N PHE A 118 -12.66 16.05 -31.89
CA PHE A 118 -12.05 16.98 -30.94
C PHE A 118 -13.05 17.91 -30.27
N GLU A 119 -14.25 18.06 -30.83
CA GLU A 119 -15.24 19.03 -30.37
C GLU A 119 -16.64 18.44 -30.39
N LYS A 120 -17.35 18.57 -29.26
CA LYS A 120 -18.75 18.15 -29.13
C LYS A 120 -19.51 19.09 -28.21
N GLY A 121 -20.36 19.94 -28.81
CA GLY A 121 -21.02 21.03 -28.08
C GLY A 121 -19.97 22.03 -27.54
N ASP A 122 -20.01 22.29 -26.24
CA ASP A 122 -19.03 23.18 -25.57
C ASP A 122 -17.78 22.42 -25.08
N ALA A 123 -17.73 21.08 -25.28
CA ALA A 123 -16.62 20.27 -24.83
C ALA A 123 -15.58 20.09 -25.93
N ARG A 124 -14.31 20.20 -25.57
CA ARG A 124 -13.17 19.91 -26.46
C ARG A 124 -12.23 18.91 -25.83
N LEU A 125 -11.72 18.01 -26.69
CA LEU A 125 -10.84 16.92 -26.33
C LEU A 125 -9.41 17.18 -26.79
N MET A 126 -8.44 16.92 -25.90
CA MET A 126 -7.04 16.79 -26.27
C MET A 126 -6.42 15.53 -25.66
N ALA A 127 -5.50 14.88 -26.37
CA ALA A 127 -4.72 13.77 -25.85
C ALA A 127 -3.32 14.27 -25.48
N VAL A 128 -2.87 13.93 -24.30
CA VAL A 128 -1.54 14.26 -23.77
C VAL A 128 -0.75 12.96 -23.64
N PHE A 129 0.38 12.87 -24.29
CA PHE A 129 1.32 11.74 -24.21
C PHE A 129 2.51 12.10 -23.34
N PHE A 130 2.99 11.14 -22.56
CA PHE A 130 4.09 11.30 -21.63
C PHE A 130 5.28 10.45 -22.09
N ASP A 131 6.48 10.86 -21.66
CA ASP A 131 7.77 10.24 -22.03
C ASP A 131 8.08 8.95 -21.25
N ASP A 132 7.27 8.64 -20.20
CA ASP A 132 7.48 7.50 -19.33
C ASP A 132 6.15 6.76 -19.05
N THR A 133 6.17 5.71 -18.25
CA THR A 133 5.01 4.88 -17.91
C THR A 133 3.96 5.63 -17.08
N SER A 134 2.73 5.09 -17.05
CA SER A 134 1.61 5.69 -16.31
C SER A 134 1.86 5.84 -14.80
N SER A 135 2.75 5.03 -14.23
CA SER A 135 3.09 5.04 -12.80
C SER A 135 4.43 5.70 -12.50
N ALA A 136 5.12 6.23 -13.50
CA ALA A 136 6.36 6.97 -13.29
C ALA A 136 6.10 8.25 -12.49
N GLU A 137 7.03 8.61 -11.63
CA GLU A 137 6.92 9.80 -10.78
C GLU A 137 6.77 11.06 -11.63
N GLY A 138 7.57 11.18 -12.70
CA GLY A 138 7.48 12.30 -13.64
C GLY A 138 6.12 12.41 -14.31
N THR A 139 5.52 11.30 -14.75
CA THR A 139 4.16 11.30 -15.33
C THR A 139 3.11 11.76 -14.33
N MET A 140 3.17 11.29 -13.08
CA MET A 140 2.24 11.69 -12.03
C MET A 140 2.40 13.17 -11.64
N GLU A 141 3.64 13.67 -11.58
CA GLU A 141 3.91 15.09 -11.36
C GLU A 141 3.40 15.95 -12.52
N ALA A 142 3.60 15.51 -13.76
CA ALA A 142 3.07 16.20 -14.94
C ALA A 142 1.54 16.31 -14.88
N ILE A 143 0.82 15.24 -14.54
CA ILE A 143 -0.64 15.24 -14.37
C ILE A 143 -1.07 16.23 -13.28
N ALA A 144 -0.37 16.24 -12.15
CA ALA A 144 -0.66 17.19 -11.07
C ALA A 144 -0.44 18.65 -11.50
N GLN A 145 0.61 18.92 -12.29
CA GLN A 145 0.87 20.24 -12.88
C GLN A 145 -0.18 20.62 -13.91
N ILE A 146 -0.56 19.70 -14.81
CA ILE A 146 -1.61 19.93 -15.81
C ILE A 146 -2.93 20.31 -15.11
N ARG A 147 -3.35 19.60 -14.07
CA ARG A 147 -4.55 19.93 -13.30
C ARG A 147 -4.50 21.31 -12.66
N LYS A 148 -3.32 21.72 -12.19
CA LYS A 148 -3.12 23.03 -11.59
C LYS A 148 -3.20 24.15 -12.63
N ILE A 149 -2.66 23.94 -13.83
CA ILE A 149 -2.68 24.91 -14.95
C ILE A 149 -4.10 25.00 -15.52
N ALA A 150 -4.75 23.85 -15.72
CA ALA A 150 -6.05 23.76 -16.38
C ALA A 150 -7.23 24.24 -15.53
N GLY A 151 -7.07 24.30 -14.21
CA GLY A 151 -8.11 24.79 -13.29
C GLY A 151 -9.39 23.93 -13.31
N GLN A 152 -10.55 24.57 -13.10
CA GLN A 152 -11.84 23.87 -12.96
C GLN A 152 -12.54 23.57 -14.29
N GLN A 153 -12.06 24.11 -15.40
CA GLN A 153 -12.67 23.95 -16.73
C GLN A 153 -12.09 22.79 -17.55
N CYS A 154 -11.14 22.05 -16.99
CA CYS A 154 -10.52 20.91 -17.65
C CYS A 154 -10.54 19.69 -16.75
N PHE A 155 -11.04 18.59 -17.30
CA PHE A 155 -11.07 17.27 -16.67
C PHE A 155 -9.96 16.40 -17.29
N VAL A 156 -9.03 15.96 -16.46
CA VAL A 156 -7.95 15.05 -16.87
C VAL A 156 -8.37 13.62 -16.57
N SER A 157 -8.47 12.79 -17.59
CA SER A 157 -8.91 11.39 -17.54
C SER A 157 -7.91 10.48 -18.26
N GLY A 158 -8.16 9.18 -18.26
CA GLY A 158 -7.28 8.17 -18.86
C GLY A 158 -6.49 7.40 -17.81
N LEU A 159 -5.77 6.35 -18.26
CA LEU A 159 -5.10 5.40 -17.37
C LEU A 159 -4.10 6.09 -16.43
N SER A 160 -3.30 7.01 -16.94
CA SER A 160 -2.29 7.71 -16.14
C SER A 160 -2.92 8.61 -15.08
N ALA A 161 -4.04 9.29 -15.40
CA ALA A 161 -4.80 10.06 -14.42
C ALA A 161 -5.40 9.18 -13.33
N VAL A 162 -5.97 8.02 -13.69
CA VAL A 162 -6.51 7.04 -12.74
C VAL A 162 -5.43 6.52 -11.78
N VAL A 163 -4.23 6.22 -12.29
CA VAL A 163 -3.09 5.78 -11.46
C VAL A 163 -2.69 6.88 -10.47
N THR A 164 -2.62 8.15 -10.94
CA THR A 164 -2.30 9.30 -10.09
C THR A 164 -3.35 9.51 -9.00
N ASP A 165 -4.65 9.43 -9.35
CA ASP A 165 -5.74 9.57 -8.40
C ASP A 165 -5.77 8.43 -7.38
N THR A 166 -5.51 7.21 -7.84
CA THR A 166 -5.42 6.04 -6.96
C THR A 166 -4.30 6.19 -5.94
N LYS A 167 -3.12 6.68 -6.37
CA LYS A 167 -1.99 6.97 -5.47
C LYS A 167 -2.42 7.98 -4.40
N GLN A 168 -2.94 9.12 -4.82
CA GLN A 168 -3.35 10.18 -3.90
C GLN A 168 -4.42 9.69 -2.93
N LEU A 169 -5.44 8.98 -3.42
CA LEU A 169 -6.51 8.44 -2.60
C LEU A 169 -5.98 7.44 -1.55
N VAL A 170 -5.06 6.55 -1.92
CA VAL A 170 -4.45 5.59 -1.00
C VAL A 170 -3.61 6.32 0.05
N GLU A 171 -2.75 7.27 -0.35
CA GLU A 171 -1.90 8.01 0.57
C GLU A 171 -2.72 8.84 1.58
N ASP A 172 -3.79 9.49 1.13
CA ASP A 172 -4.66 10.30 1.99
C ASP A 172 -5.51 9.47 2.96
N GLN A 173 -5.92 8.26 2.55
CA GLN A 173 -6.89 7.46 3.30
C GLN A 173 -6.26 6.33 4.13
N GLU A 174 -5.05 5.84 3.78
CA GLU A 174 -4.40 4.71 4.46
C GLU A 174 -4.35 4.92 5.97
N ALA A 175 -3.87 6.07 6.43
CA ALA A 175 -3.72 6.37 7.85
C ALA A 175 -5.08 6.40 8.59
N ILE A 176 -6.13 6.89 7.93
CA ILE A 176 -7.48 6.98 8.50
C ILE A 176 -8.08 5.59 8.70
N TYR A 177 -7.99 4.72 7.69
CA TYR A 177 -8.53 3.35 7.78
C TYR A 177 -7.76 2.49 8.78
N VAL A 178 -6.44 2.63 8.86
CA VAL A 178 -5.62 1.97 9.89
C VAL A 178 -6.04 2.45 11.29
N ALA A 179 -6.24 3.75 11.49
CA ALA A 179 -6.70 4.30 12.77
C ALA A 179 -8.10 3.78 13.16
N ILE A 180 -9.03 3.69 12.21
CA ILE A 180 -10.36 3.11 12.43
C ILE A 180 -10.25 1.63 12.82
N ALA A 181 -9.42 0.84 12.11
CA ALA A 181 -9.22 -0.57 12.44
C ALA A 181 -8.65 -0.74 13.86
N VAL A 182 -7.65 0.04 14.22
CA VAL A 182 -7.04 0.03 15.57
C VAL A 182 -8.09 0.42 16.64
N ALA A 183 -8.89 1.45 16.38
CA ALA A 183 -9.95 1.88 17.32
C ALA A 183 -11.02 0.78 17.51
N LEU A 184 -11.47 0.15 16.43
CA LEU A 184 -12.44 -0.96 16.50
C LEU A 184 -11.85 -2.15 17.25
N CYS A 185 -10.61 -2.55 16.96
CA CYS A 185 -9.93 -3.61 17.71
C CYS A 185 -9.79 -3.27 19.19
N CYS A 186 -9.47 -2.01 19.52
CA CYS A 186 -9.38 -1.54 20.90
C CYS A 186 -10.73 -1.67 21.62
N VAL A 187 -11.83 -1.27 20.98
CA VAL A 187 -13.18 -1.39 21.56
C VAL A 187 -13.55 -2.85 21.82
N VAL A 188 -13.32 -3.74 20.83
CA VAL A 188 -13.60 -5.17 20.97
C VAL A 188 -12.78 -5.77 22.12
N LEU A 189 -11.48 -5.44 22.19
CA LEU A 189 -10.62 -5.90 23.29
C LEU A 189 -11.07 -5.37 24.67
N MET A 190 -11.50 -4.11 24.77
CA MET A 190 -12.02 -3.56 26.02
C MET A 190 -13.28 -4.27 26.48
N LEU A 191 -14.12 -4.74 25.56
CA LEU A 191 -15.34 -5.49 25.87
C LEU A 191 -15.06 -6.94 26.29
N THR A 192 -13.95 -7.52 25.81
CA THR A 192 -13.62 -8.94 26.01
C THR A 192 -12.59 -9.18 27.11
N MET A 193 -11.80 -8.15 27.49
CA MET A 193 -10.73 -8.25 28.48
C MET A 193 -11.13 -7.62 29.80
N ASP A 194 -10.64 -8.20 30.92
CA ASP A 194 -10.93 -7.70 32.27
C ASP A 194 -10.09 -6.46 32.68
N SER A 195 -9.26 -5.94 31.77
CA SER A 195 -8.39 -4.79 32.05
C SER A 195 -8.37 -3.82 30.89
N ILE A 196 -8.52 -2.54 31.19
CA ILE A 196 -8.48 -1.45 30.20
C ILE A 196 -7.06 -1.25 29.62
N LEU A 197 -6.01 -1.62 30.35
CA LEU A 197 -4.64 -1.41 29.92
C LEU A 197 -4.17 -2.45 28.89
N LEU A 198 -4.67 -3.68 28.96
CA LEU A 198 -4.25 -4.78 28.10
C LEU A 198 -4.46 -4.55 26.60
N PRO A 199 -5.61 -4.00 26.15
CA PRO A 199 -5.79 -3.66 24.73
C PRO A 199 -4.70 -2.79 24.17
N PHE A 200 -4.26 -1.78 24.90
CA PHE A 200 -3.19 -0.87 24.48
C PHE A 200 -1.83 -1.59 24.37
N ILE A 201 -1.55 -2.49 25.32
CA ILE A 201 -0.32 -3.29 25.31
C ILE A 201 -0.31 -4.21 24.08
N PHE A 202 -1.42 -4.89 23.79
CA PHE A 202 -1.54 -5.76 22.62
C PHE A 202 -1.36 -4.97 21.33
N LEU A 203 -2.09 -3.87 21.16
CA LEU A 203 -2.02 -3.03 19.98
C LEU A 203 -0.62 -2.43 19.80
N LEU A 204 0.07 -2.06 20.88
CA LEU A 204 1.44 -1.58 20.83
C LEU A 204 2.41 -2.68 20.33
N CYS A 205 2.34 -3.89 20.89
CA CYS A 205 3.19 -5.00 20.48
C CYS A 205 2.93 -5.43 19.02
N ILE A 206 1.64 -5.43 18.61
CA ILE A 206 1.25 -5.73 17.23
C ILE A 206 1.76 -4.62 16.30
N GLY A 207 1.62 -3.35 16.68
CA GLY A 207 2.14 -2.21 15.93
C GLY A 207 3.65 -2.31 15.68
N VAL A 208 4.43 -2.71 16.69
CA VAL A 208 5.87 -3.01 16.53
C VAL A 208 6.09 -4.11 15.48
N SER A 209 5.31 -5.19 15.53
CA SER A 209 5.42 -6.31 14.56
C SER A 209 5.03 -5.88 13.14
N ILE A 210 4.04 -5.00 12.99
CA ILE A 210 3.64 -4.41 11.70
C ILE A 210 4.79 -3.55 11.15
N LEU A 211 5.40 -2.71 11.99
CA LEU A 211 6.54 -1.87 11.58
C LEU A 211 7.74 -2.72 11.14
N TRP A 212 8.02 -3.85 11.81
CA TRP A 212 9.05 -4.79 11.35
C TRP A 212 8.72 -5.37 9.99
N ASN A 213 7.45 -5.73 9.77
CA ASN A 213 7.00 -6.25 8.47
C ASN A 213 7.15 -5.20 7.37
N MET A 214 6.65 -3.98 7.61
CA MET A 214 6.76 -2.89 6.64
C MET A 214 8.22 -2.53 6.34
N GLY A 215 9.07 -2.45 7.39
CA GLY A 215 10.47 -2.11 7.22
C GLY A 215 11.29 -3.14 6.46
N THR A 216 10.98 -4.42 6.65
CA THR A 216 11.67 -5.50 5.92
C THR A 216 11.22 -5.64 4.46
N ASN A 217 10.21 -4.89 4.00
CA ASN A 217 9.85 -4.81 2.58
C ASN A 217 10.95 -4.15 1.74
N TYR A 218 11.83 -3.35 2.35
CA TYR A 218 13.02 -2.81 1.70
C TYR A 218 13.83 -3.88 0.96
N PHE A 219 13.94 -5.08 1.52
CA PHE A 219 14.67 -6.20 0.88
C PHE A 219 13.95 -6.78 -0.36
N LEU A 220 12.68 -6.44 -0.55
CA LEU A 220 11.92 -6.81 -1.76
C LEU A 220 12.10 -5.76 -2.87
N GLY A 221 12.64 -4.57 -2.53
CA GLY A 221 12.83 -3.44 -3.42
C GLY A 221 11.57 -2.61 -3.59
N GLU A 222 10.49 -3.22 -4.05
CA GLU A 222 9.21 -2.56 -4.28
C GLU A 222 8.03 -3.47 -3.89
N ILE A 223 6.90 -2.86 -3.53
CA ILE A 223 5.65 -3.54 -3.22
C ILE A 223 4.47 -2.83 -3.89
N SER A 224 3.37 -3.56 -4.12
CA SER A 224 2.12 -2.96 -4.59
C SER A 224 1.50 -2.04 -3.54
N TYR A 225 0.83 -0.99 -4.00
CA TYR A 225 -0.01 -0.16 -3.14
C TYR A 225 -1.13 -0.96 -2.46
N ILE A 226 -1.68 -1.97 -3.14
CA ILE A 226 -2.68 -2.88 -2.58
C ILE A 226 -2.08 -3.66 -1.42
N THR A 227 -0.90 -4.23 -1.61
CA THR A 227 -0.18 -4.96 -0.55
C THR A 227 0.11 -4.04 0.64
N LYS A 228 0.58 -2.82 0.40
CA LYS A 228 0.86 -1.84 1.44
C LYS A 228 -0.41 -1.52 2.25
N ALA A 229 -1.51 -1.19 1.59
CA ALA A 229 -2.77 -0.79 2.24
C ALA A 229 -3.39 -1.92 3.07
N VAL A 230 -3.31 -3.17 2.58
CA VAL A 230 -4.00 -4.31 3.21
C VAL A 230 -3.14 -4.98 4.29
N ALA A 231 -1.82 -4.98 4.14
CA ALA A 231 -0.93 -5.75 4.99
C ALA A 231 -1.01 -5.37 6.47
N ALA A 232 -1.08 -4.08 6.81
CA ALA A 232 -1.16 -3.62 8.19
C ALA A 232 -2.46 -4.09 8.88
N VAL A 233 -3.60 -3.96 8.20
CA VAL A 233 -4.92 -4.31 8.75
C VAL A 233 -5.08 -5.82 8.90
N LEU A 234 -4.66 -6.61 7.88
CA LEU A 234 -4.72 -8.07 7.97
C LEU A 234 -3.77 -8.61 9.03
N GLN A 235 -2.56 -8.07 9.12
CA GLN A 235 -1.61 -8.49 10.17
C GLN A 235 -2.14 -8.16 11.56
N LEU A 236 -2.78 -6.99 11.74
CA LEU A 236 -3.44 -6.62 12.99
C LEU A 236 -4.45 -7.69 13.41
N GLY A 237 -5.38 -8.07 12.53
CA GLY A 237 -6.41 -9.07 12.82
C GLY A 237 -5.82 -10.44 13.19
N VAL A 238 -4.93 -10.96 12.34
CA VAL A 238 -4.33 -12.29 12.55
C VAL A 238 -3.48 -12.36 13.83
N THR A 239 -2.71 -11.30 14.13
CA THR A 239 -1.81 -11.31 15.30
C THR A 239 -2.57 -11.09 16.61
N LEU A 240 -3.72 -10.40 16.55
CA LEU A 240 -4.55 -10.16 17.71
C LEU A 240 -5.00 -11.45 18.36
N ASP A 241 -5.47 -12.42 17.59
CA ASP A 241 -5.95 -13.72 18.07
C ASP A 241 -4.86 -14.47 18.84
N TYR A 242 -3.61 -14.43 18.36
CA TYR A 242 -2.47 -15.04 19.05
C TYR A 242 -2.19 -14.39 20.41
N SER A 243 -2.34 -13.06 20.48
CA SER A 243 -2.13 -12.29 21.71
C SER A 243 -3.20 -12.59 22.77
N ILE A 244 -4.46 -12.68 22.36
CA ILE A 244 -5.60 -13.06 23.21
C ILE A 244 -5.38 -14.48 23.76
N PHE A 245 -5.00 -15.41 22.89
CA PHE A 245 -4.78 -16.81 23.27
C PHE A 245 -3.66 -16.97 24.31
N LEU A 246 -2.53 -16.27 24.10
CA LEU A 246 -1.43 -16.26 25.06
C LEU A 246 -1.86 -15.67 26.41
N TRP A 247 -2.63 -14.58 26.41
CA TRP A 247 -3.11 -13.94 27.63
C TRP A 247 -4.04 -14.85 28.44
N HIS A 248 -5.00 -15.50 27.80
CA HIS A 248 -5.89 -16.44 28.50
C HIS A 248 -5.13 -17.58 29.12
N SER A 249 -4.16 -18.17 28.40
CA SER A 249 -3.30 -19.20 28.95
C SER A 249 -2.48 -18.69 30.14
N TYR A 250 -1.98 -17.47 30.08
CA TYR A 250 -1.25 -16.87 31.21
C TYR A 250 -2.14 -16.70 32.45
N LYS A 251 -3.41 -16.28 32.29
CA LYS A 251 -4.37 -16.20 33.38
C LYS A 251 -4.64 -17.55 34.04
N GLU A 252 -4.77 -18.60 33.23
CA GLU A 252 -4.93 -19.98 33.76
C GLU A 252 -3.71 -20.41 34.53
N GLU A 253 -2.51 -20.17 34.01
CA GLU A 253 -1.26 -20.56 34.69
C GLU A 253 -1.01 -19.79 35.98
N GLN A 254 -1.49 -18.56 36.11
CA GLN A 254 -1.43 -17.80 37.36
C GLN A 254 -2.22 -18.45 38.53
N GLN A 255 -3.19 -19.30 38.23
CA GLN A 255 -3.91 -20.07 39.25
C GLN A 255 -3.09 -21.24 39.77
N THR A 256 -2.13 -21.72 38.96
CA THR A 256 -1.30 -22.90 39.27
C THR A 256 0.06 -22.52 39.87
N TYR A 257 0.66 -21.43 39.38
CA TYR A 257 1.98 -20.97 39.78
C TYR A 257 1.90 -19.69 40.61
N SER A 258 2.53 -19.69 41.82
CA SER A 258 2.64 -18.50 42.66
C SER A 258 3.61 -17.47 42.06
N ASP A 259 4.63 -17.93 41.33
CA ASP A 259 5.58 -17.05 40.62
C ASP A 259 5.02 -16.68 39.25
N LYS A 260 4.80 -15.40 39.03
CA LYS A 260 4.28 -14.85 37.78
C LYS A 260 5.24 -15.08 36.58
N ASP A 261 6.55 -15.18 36.81
CA ASP A 261 7.53 -15.44 35.72
C ASP A 261 7.44 -16.90 35.28
N GLU A 262 7.28 -17.85 36.22
CA GLU A 262 7.02 -19.26 35.91
C GLU A 262 5.65 -19.45 35.25
N ALA A 263 4.61 -18.76 35.71
CA ALA A 263 3.30 -18.78 35.07
C ALA A 263 3.36 -18.31 33.60
N MET A 264 4.08 -17.23 33.31
CA MET A 264 4.26 -16.73 31.93
C MET A 264 5.08 -17.71 31.08
N ALA A 265 6.15 -18.27 31.62
CA ALA A 265 6.94 -19.27 30.91
C ALA A 265 6.13 -20.52 30.59
N SER A 266 5.28 -20.98 31.51
CA SER A 266 4.35 -22.09 31.29
C SER A 266 3.32 -21.78 30.20
N ALA A 267 2.71 -20.60 30.24
CA ALA A 267 1.76 -20.12 29.26
C ALA A 267 2.36 -20.12 27.84
N ILE A 268 3.57 -19.57 27.67
CA ILE A 268 4.30 -19.60 26.39
C ILE A 268 4.47 -21.06 25.92
N CYS A 269 4.88 -21.97 26.81
CA CYS A 269 5.11 -23.35 26.44
C CYS A 269 3.83 -24.08 26.01
N LYS A 270 2.69 -23.78 26.65
CA LYS A 270 1.40 -24.39 26.30
C LYS A 270 0.86 -23.87 24.97
N THR A 271 1.03 -22.57 24.72
CA THR A 271 0.40 -21.91 23.56
C THR A 271 1.22 -21.96 22.29
N ILE A 272 2.55 -22.03 22.40
CA ILE A 272 3.45 -21.92 21.25
C ILE A 272 3.16 -22.96 20.15
N SER A 273 2.81 -24.18 20.51
CA SER A 273 2.50 -25.24 19.54
C SER A 273 1.23 -24.92 18.75
N SER A 274 0.20 -24.43 19.43
CA SER A 274 -1.08 -24.06 18.80
C SER A 274 -0.94 -22.79 17.95
N ILE A 275 -0.19 -21.79 18.43
CA ILE A 275 0.10 -20.55 17.68
C ILE A 275 0.89 -20.90 16.40
N ILE A 276 1.95 -21.72 16.50
CA ILE A 276 2.73 -22.15 15.32
C ILE A 276 1.85 -22.97 14.37
N GLY A 277 1.03 -23.88 14.86
CA GLY A 277 0.14 -24.67 14.02
C GLY A 277 -0.85 -23.81 13.23
N SER A 278 -1.53 -22.86 13.89
CA SER A 278 -2.45 -21.93 13.25
C SER A 278 -1.72 -20.98 12.29
N SER A 279 -0.58 -20.43 12.69
CA SER A 279 0.20 -19.53 11.84
C SER A 279 0.75 -20.23 10.59
N LEU A 280 1.14 -21.50 10.70
CA LEU A 280 1.64 -22.29 9.57
C LEU A 280 0.55 -22.50 8.50
N THR A 281 -0.69 -22.75 8.90
CA THR A 281 -1.81 -22.86 7.95
C THR A 281 -2.10 -21.53 7.25
N THR A 282 -2.04 -20.42 7.97
CA THR A 282 -2.20 -19.07 7.41
C THR A 282 -1.06 -18.73 6.44
N VAL A 283 0.19 -19.01 6.82
CA VAL A 283 1.36 -18.83 5.94
C VAL A 283 1.25 -19.70 4.70
N ALA A 284 0.83 -20.97 4.84
CA ALA A 284 0.63 -21.86 3.69
C ALA A 284 -0.43 -21.31 2.71
N GLY A 285 -1.52 -20.71 3.21
CA GLY A 285 -2.51 -20.02 2.38
C GLY A 285 -1.91 -18.84 1.61
N PHE A 286 -1.14 -17.98 2.27
CA PHE A 286 -0.47 -16.86 1.60
C PHE A 286 0.63 -17.31 0.62
N VAL A 287 1.38 -18.35 0.95
CA VAL A 287 2.36 -18.94 0.04
C VAL A 287 1.68 -19.53 -1.21
N ALA A 288 0.49 -20.14 -1.07
CA ALA A 288 -0.26 -20.64 -2.22
C ALA A 288 -0.61 -19.52 -3.23
N ILE A 289 -0.92 -18.31 -2.75
CA ILE A 289 -1.20 -17.14 -3.60
C ILE A 289 0.06 -16.73 -4.40
N CYS A 290 1.27 -17.00 -3.91
CA CYS A 290 2.50 -16.68 -4.64
C CYS A 290 2.65 -17.42 -5.98
N PHE A 291 1.91 -18.49 -6.21
CA PHE A 291 1.94 -19.28 -7.45
C PHE A 291 0.94 -18.82 -8.50
N MET A 292 0.23 -17.71 -8.25
CA MET A 292 -0.66 -17.11 -9.26
C MET A 292 0.16 -16.53 -10.42
N SER A 293 -0.39 -16.61 -11.63
CA SER A 293 0.19 -15.97 -12.82
C SER A 293 0.17 -14.44 -12.71
N PHE A 294 -0.78 -13.88 -11.98
CA PHE A 294 -0.83 -12.46 -11.63
C PHE A 294 0.16 -12.18 -10.50
N THR A 295 1.28 -11.50 -10.84
CA THR A 295 2.42 -11.34 -9.93
C THR A 295 2.12 -10.51 -8.67
N LEU A 296 1.01 -9.76 -8.65
CA LEU A 296 0.49 -9.14 -7.43
C LEU A 296 0.23 -10.16 -6.32
N GLY A 297 -0.21 -11.39 -6.68
CA GLY A 297 -0.38 -12.49 -5.73
C GLY A 297 0.92 -12.86 -5.04
N ARG A 298 2.04 -12.87 -5.79
CA ARG A 298 3.38 -13.13 -5.24
C ARG A 298 3.80 -12.05 -4.24
N ASP A 299 3.59 -10.79 -4.59
CA ASP A 299 3.91 -9.66 -3.74
C ASP A 299 3.11 -9.73 -2.41
N LEU A 300 1.78 -9.82 -2.53
CA LEU A 300 0.90 -9.95 -1.38
C LEU A 300 1.25 -11.18 -0.52
N GLY A 301 1.44 -12.34 -1.17
CA GLY A 301 1.71 -13.60 -0.49
C GLY A 301 3.01 -13.56 0.33
N ILE A 302 4.09 -13.00 -0.20
CA ILE A 302 5.37 -12.86 0.51
C ILE A 302 5.24 -11.91 1.70
N VAL A 303 4.67 -10.71 1.48
CA VAL A 303 4.55 -9.70 2.53
C VAL A 303 3.64 -10.17 3.66
N MET A 304 2.53 -10.83 3.33
CA MET A 304 1.59 -11.36 4.32
C MET A 304 2.17 -12.56 5.08
N SER A 305 2.82 -13.51 4.41
CA SER A 305 3.50 -14.65 5.06
C SER A 305 4.55 -14.17 6.06
N LYS A 306 5.38 -13.22 5.66
CA LYS A 306 6.38 -12.58 6.51
C LYS A 306 5.72 -11.84 7.68
N GLY A 307 4.61 -11.13 7.43
CA GLY A 307 3.84 -10.42 8.44
C GLY A 307 3.31 -11.35 9.53
N VAL A 308 2.77 -12.52 9.15
CA VAL A 308 2.31 -13.54 10.12
C VAL A 308 3.48 -14.07 10.96
N ILE A 309 4.61 -14.38 10.34
CA ILE A 309 5.80 -14.88 11.06
C ILE A 309 6.30 -13.81 12.07
N LEU A 310 6.41 -12.56 11.66
CA LEU A 310 6.82 -11.47 12.53
C LEU A 310 5.78 -11.18 13.64
N GLY A 311 4.50 -11.35 13.34
CA GLY A 311 3.42 -11.27 14.31
C GLY A 311 3.54 -12.34 15.41
N VAL A 312 3.81 -13.60 15.01
CA VAL A 312 4.07 -14.69 15.96
C VAL A 312 5.30 -14.40 16.83
N LEU A 313 6.38 -13.91 16.23
CA LEU A 313 7.58 -13.50 16.99
C LEU A 313 7.26 -12.38 17.99
N GLY A 314 6.50 -11.38 17.58
CA GLY A 314 6.03 -10.30 18.47
C GLY A 314 5.19 -10.83 19.62
N THR A 315 4.25 -11.73 19.34
CA THR A 315 3.37 -12.32 20.37
C THR A 315 4.13 -13.24 21.33
N VAL A 316 5.05 -14.06 20.84
CA VAL A 316 5.75 -15.05 21.70
C VAL A 316 6.94 -14.44 22.44
N ILE A 317 7.60 -13.40 21.88
CA ILE A 317 8.80 -12.82 22.43
C ILE A 317 8.55 -11.47 23.09
N LEU A 318 7.94 -10.51 22.36
CA LEU A 318 7.77 -9.13 22.85
C LEU A 318 6.64 -9.02 23.86
N LEU A 319 5.46 -9.54 23.54
CA LEU A 319 4.26 -9.39 24.37
C LEU A 319 4.44 -9.92 25.79
N PRO A 320 5.00 -11.14 26.05
CA PRO A 320 5.26 -11.62 27.40
C PRO A 320 6.19 -10.71 28.19
N CYS A 321 7.21 -10.16 27.52
CA CYS A 321 8.18 -9.26 28.17
C CYS A 321 7.50 -7.94 28.58
N VAL A 322 6.65 -7.36 27.74
CA VAL A 322 5.95 -6.11 28.05
C VAL A 322 4.93 -6.33 29.19
N ILE A 323 4.15 -7.41 29.13
CA ILE A 323 3.20 -7.77 30.20
C ILE A 323 3.90 -7.96 31.55
N ARG A 324 5.14 -8.51 31.56
CA ARG A 324 5.89 -8.76 32.79
C ARG A 324 6.70 -7.55 33.28
N LEU A 325 6.79 -6.47 32.52
CA LEU A 325 7.40 -5.20 32.94
C LEU A 325 6.41 -4.26 33.59
N LEU A 326 5.13 -4.42 33.29
CA LEU A 326 4.00 -3.69 33.83
C LEU A 326 3.34 -4.45 34.98
#